data_7c862b28b2f46657f6199d5c2e590402
#
_entry.id   7c862b28b2f46657f6199d5c2e590402
#
_cell.length_a   1.000
_cell.length_b   1.000
_cell.length_c   1.000
_cell.angle_alpha   90.00
_cell.angle_beta   90.00
_cell.angle_gamma   90.00
#
_symmetry.space_group_name_H-M   'P 1'
#
loop_
_entity.id
_entity.type
_entity.pdbx_description
1 polymer ?
#
loop_
_entity_poly.entity_id
_entity_poly.type
_entity_poly.pdbx_seq_one_letter_code
_entity_poly.pdbx_strand_id
1 'polypeptide(L)'
;ATISRRQGLFSLHCAPIELAKILSPVWQRQPVVLIGSALEPDTEATLFRQRLGLGDLTCLKFSSDNQTQAIQLYIPNKLPLPNTPEFKPVFIHQVRTLVCLSATSPGLTVILVGDVPLKSQLGAILASEFGSRVQVDKTCLDENGILICGWEFWRENQTVLPSPQMLIISTLPLPSLEDPLVAGRVSYYKHSHQDWFRLYLLPTALNELQRAIAPARNSSS
;
A
#
# COMPACT_ATOMS: atom_id res chain seq x y z
N ALA A 1 4.34 -17.81 16.08
CA ALA A 1 3.10 -17.43 16.76
C ALA A 1 3.32 -16.10 17.47
N THR A 2 2.35 -15.23 17.44
CA THR A 2 2.38 -13.94 18.11
C THR A 2 1.13 -13.76 18.96
N ILE A 3 1.25 -13.00 20.04
CA ILE A 3 0.14 -12.66 20.91
C ILE A 3 -0.08 -11.16 20.78
N SER A 4 -1.27 -10.75 20.39
CA SER A 4 -1.68 -9.34 20.42
C SER A 4 -2.75 -9.11 21.48
N ARG A 5 -2.71 -7.94 22.11
CA ARG A 5 -3.71 -7.50 23.08
C ARG A 5 -4.36 -6.22 22.57
N ARG A 6 -5.63 -6.30 22.20
CA ARG A 6 -6.44 -5.12 21.86
C ARG A 6 -7.69 -5.09 22.75
N GLN A 7 -7.96 -3.95 23.36
CA GLN A 7 -9.20 -3.70 24.13
C GLN A 7 -9.54 -4.79 25.18
N GLY A 8 -8.52 -5.30 25.87
CA GLY A 8 -8.72 -6.35 26.87
C GLY A 8 -8.86 -7.78 26.32
N LEU A 9 -8.91 -7.96 25.03
CA LEU A 9 -8.93 -9.27 24.37
C LEU A 9 -7.52 -9.72 24.01
N PHE A 10 -7.29 -11.03 24.10
CA PHE A 10 -6.06 -11.66 23.63
C PHE A 10 -6.33 -12.38 22.32
N SER A 11 -5.49 -12.18 21.34
CA SER A 11 -5.49 -12.98 20.11
C SER A 11 -4.14 -13.66 19.91
N LEU A 12 -4.19 -14.94 19.62
CA LEU A 12 -3.01 -15.73 19.23
C LEU A 12 -3.01 -15.91 17.72
N HIS A 13 -1.99 -15.36 17.08
CA HIS A 13 -1.80 -15.51 15.63
C HIS A 13 -0.69 -16.53 15.38
N CYS A 14 -1.01 -17.56 14.60
CA CYS A 14 -0.05 -18.55 14.14
C CYS A 14 -0.15 -18.68 12.63
N ALA A 15 0.94 -18.43 11.94
CA ALA A 15 1.01 -18.58 10.49
C ALA A 15 2.30 -19.31 10.09
N PRO A 16 2.25 -20.19 9.10
CA PRO A 16 3.44 -20.83 8.57
C PRO A 16 4.33 -19.79 7.86
N ILE A 17 5.63 -19.93 7.99
CA ILE A 17 6.58 -19.09 7.27
C ILE A 17 6.74 -19.60 5.84
N GLU A 18 6.89 -20.92 5.68
CA GLU A 18 7.06 -21.60 4.39
C GLU A 18 5.72 -22.13 3.88
N LEU A 19 4.97 -21.28 3.18
CA LEU A 19 3.71 -21.67 2.56
C LEU A 19 3.88 -22.76 1.51
N ALA A 20 5.00 -22.74 0.78
CA ALA A 20 5.30 -23.72 -0.26
C ALA A 20 5.21 -25.16 0.24
N LYS A 21 5.74 -25.46 1.42
CA LYS A 21 5.72 -26.82 2.01
C LYS A 21 4.30 -27.32 2.28
N ILE A 22 3.38 -26.43 2.60
CA ILE A 22 1.98 -26.78 2.92
C ILE A 22 1.14 -26.85 1.66
N LEU A 23 1.35 -25.94 0.72
CA LEU A 23 0.53 -25.79 -0.46
C LEU A 23 0.92 -26.70 -1.62
N SER A 24 2.22 -27.03 -1.79
CA SER A 24 2.67 -27.91 -2.88
C SER A 24 1.90 -29.24 -2.99
N PRO A 25 1.60 -29.96 -1.89
CA PRO A 25 0.80 -31.17 -2.00
C PRO A 25 -0.64 -30.93 -2.46
N VAL A 26 -1.17 -29.72 -2.23
CA VAL A 26 -2.51 -29.34 -2.68
C VAL A 26 -2.52 -29.13 -4.19
N TRP A 27 -1.51 -28.38 -4.69
CA TRP A 27 -1.37 -28.08 -6.11
C TRP A 27 -1.19 -29.34 -6.98
N GLN A 28 -0.58 -30.38 -6.42
CA GLN A 28 -0.38 -31.66 -7.10
C GLN A 28 -1.65 -32.49 -7.23
N ARG A 29 -2.68 -32.22 -6.41
CA ARG A 29 -3.91 -33.03 -6.36
C ARG A 29 -5.01 -32.48 -7.23
N GLN A 30 -4.99 -31.21 -7.56
CA GLN A 30 -6.07 -30.55 -8.28
C GLN A 30 -5.55 -29.40 -9.13
N PRO A 31 -6.17 -29.14 -10.30
CA PRO A 31 -5.91 -27.94 -11.07
C PRO A 31 -6.35 -26.70 -10.28
N VAL A 32 -5.55 -25.64 -10.34
CA VAL A 32 -5.81 -24.41 -9.60
C VAL A 32 -5.69 -23.21 -10.54
N VAL A 33 -6.63 -22.29 -10.42
CA VAL A 33 -6.62 -20.99 -11.08
C VAL A 33 -6.53 -19.90 -10.01
N LEU A 34 -5.51 -19.06 -10.07
CA LEU A 34 -5.34 -17.93 -9.17
C LEU A 34 -5.67 -16.65 -9.94
N ILE A 35 -6.62 -15.87 -9.42
CA ILE A 35 -7.08 -14.63 -10.04
C ILE A 35 -6.86 -13.48 -9.05
N GLY A 36 -6.28 -12.39 -9.52
CA GLY A 36 -6.09 -11.20 -8.70
C GLY A 36 -5.58 -10.02 -9.51
N SER A 37 -5.82 -8.82 -9.01
CA SER A 37 -5.44 -7.56 -9.68
C SER A 37 -3.94 -7.24 -9.59
N ALA A 38 -3.23 -7.83 -8.63
CA ALA A 38 -1.82 -7.55 -8.37
C ALA A 38 -1.13 -8.79 -7.76
N LEU A 39 -1.10 -9.92 -8.50
CA LEU A 39 -0.50 -11.15 -8.02
C LEU A 39 1.03 -11.10 -8.12
N GLU A 40 1.53 -10.76 -9.29
CA GLU A 40 2.98 -10.71 -9.57
C GLU A 40 3.24 -9.74 -10.74
N PRO A 41 4.22 -8.83 -10.64
CA PRO A 41 4.59 -7.95 -11.74
C PRO A 41 5.33 -8.68 -12.87
N ASP A 42 6.05 -9.76 -12.57
CA ASP A 42 6.80 -10.55 -13.54
C ASP A 42 5.92 -11.59 -14.27
N THR A 43 6.14 -11.77 -15.58
CA THR A 43 5.44 -12.77 -16.40
C THR A 43 5.81 -14.19 -16.04
N GLU A 44 7.03 -14.42 -15.58
CA GLU A 44 7.52 -15.71 -15.11
C GLU A 44 7.00 -16.04 -13.70
N ALA A 45 6.50 -15.05 -12.99
CA ALA A 45 5.98 -15.16 -11.63
C ALA A 45 6.92 -15.89 -10.67
N THR A 46 8.23 -15.67 -10.82
CA THR A 46 9.28 -16.46 -10.14
C THR A 46 9.15 -16.41 -8.62
N LEU A 47 9.02 -15.21 -8.04
CA LEU A 47 8.90 -15.07 -6.58
C LEU A 47 7.58 -15.66 -6.06
N PHE A 48 6.49 -15.48 -6.81
CA PHE A 48 5.18 -16.01 -6.45
C PHE A 48 5.16 -17.54 -6.49
N ARG A 49 5.74 -18.15 -7.54
CA ARG A 49 5.93 -19.60 -7.64
C ARG A 49 6.71 -20.16 -6.48
N GLN A 50 7.85 -19.56 -6.16
CA GLN A 50 8.70 -19.98 -5.05
C GLN A 50 7.99 -19.88 -3.70
N ARG A 51 7.28 -18.78 -3.45
CA ARG A 51 6.58 -18.55 -2.18
C ARG A 51 5.42 -19.51 -1.94
N LEU A 52 4.69 -19.86 -2.99
CA LEU A 52 3.52 -20.74 -2.90
C LEU A 52 3.84 -22.20 -3.24
N GLY A 53 5.04 -22.51 -3.69
CA GLY A 53 5.41 -23.86 -4.11
C GLY A 53 4.67 -24.33 -5.36
N LEU A 54 4.37 -23.40 -6.26
CA LEU A 54 3.76 -23.71 -7.55
C LEU A 54 4.80 -24.29 -8.49
N GLY A 55 4.43 -25.35 -9.20
CA GLY A 55 5.22 -25.92 -10.29
C GLY A 55 5.15 -25.08 -11.56
N ASP A 56 5.03 -25.73 -12.71
CA ASP A 56 4.80 -25.05 -13.97
C ASP A 56 3.41 -24.40 -13.97
N LEU A 57 3.35 -23.14 -14.41
CA LEU A 57 2.11 -22.39 -14.50
C LEU A 57 2.09 -21.54 -15.76
N THR A 58 0.91 -21.28 -16.27
CA THR A 58 0.67 -20.28 -17.30
C THR A 58 0.23 -18.99 -16.63
N CYS A 59 1.01 -17.93 -16.80
CA CYS A 59 0.69 -16.61 -16.28
C CYS A 59 0.07 -15.76 -17.41
N LEU A 60 -1.20 -15.38 -17.23
CA LEU A 60 -1.89 -14.50 -18.16
C LEU A 60 -2.10 -13.14 -17.52
N LYS A 61 -1.70 -12.09 -18.22
CA LYS A 61 -1.94 -10.71 -17.83
C LYS A 61 -2.91 -10.09 -18.81
N PHE A 62 -3.99 -9.58 -18.27
CA PHE A 62 -4.98 -8.83 -19.03
C PHE A 62 -4.77 -7.35 -18.77
N SER A 63 -4.43 -6.60 -19.81
CA SER A 63 -4.50 -5.14 -19.83
C SER A 63 -5.75 -4.74 -20.59
N SER A 64 -6.52 -3.78 -20.07
CA SER A 64 -7.58 -3.20 -20.88
C SER A 64 -6.93 -2.31 -21.95
N ASP A 65 -7.20 -2.57 -23.22
CA ASP A 65 -6.71 -1.75 -24.35
C ASP A 65 -7.25 -0.31 -24.31
N ASN A 66 -8.25 -0.04 -23.47
CA ASN A 66 -8.87 1.27 -23.31
C ASN A 66 -8.22 2.15 -22.24
N GLN A 67 -7.08 1.78 -21.66
CA GLN A 67 -6.33 2.65 -20.73
C GLN A 67 -5.56 3.75 -21.48
N THR A 68 -6.29 4.57 -22.22
CA THR A 68 -5.72 5.77 -22.89
C THR A 68 -5.49 6.94 -21.93
N GLN A 69 -5.97 6.87 -20.69
CA GLN A 69 -5.64 7.87 -19.68
C GLN A 69 -4.38 7.45 -18.92
N ALA A 70 -3.26 8.01 -19.36
CA ALA A 70 -2.00 7.84 -18.67
C ALA A 70 -2.07 8.50 -17.28
N ILE A 71 -1.80 7.72 -16.22
CA ILE A 71 -1.56 8.30 -14.89
C ILE A 71 -0.31 9.16 -15.00
N GLN A 72 -0.45 10.44 -14.61
CA GLN A 72 0.71 11.31 -14.48
C GLN A 72 1.40 11.04 -13.15
N LEU A 73 2.63 10.54 -13.22
CA LEU A 73 3.42 10.27 -12.03
C LEU A 73 4.37 11.43 -11.75
N TYR A 74 4.19 12.07 -10.60
CA TYR A 74 5.09 13.09 -10.09
C TYR A 74 5.98 12.53 -8.98
N ILE A 75 7.29 12.58 -9.16
CA ILE A 75 8.29 12.18 -8.16
C ILE A 75 9.18 13.39 -7.88
N PRO A 76 9.13 13.96 -6.66
CA PRO A 76 9.97 15.10 -6.32
C PRO A 76 11.45 14.69 -6.22
N ASN A 77 12.32 15.38 -6.99
CA ASN A 77 13.74 15.01 -7.11
C ASN A 77 14.64 15.50 -5.97
N LYS A 78 14.13 16.35 -5.06
CA LYS A 78 14.96 17.05 -4.06
C LYS A 78 14.38 16.96 -2.64
N LEU A 79 13.70 15.89 -2.30
CA LEU A 79 13.30 15.68 -0.91
C LEU A 79 14.49 15.21 -0.09
N PRO A 80 14.70 15.79 1.11
CA PRO A 80 15.66 15.26 2.07
C PRO A 80 15.33 13.81 2.45
N LEU A 81 16.30 13.10 3.00
CA LEU A 81 16.06 11.72 3.47
C LEU A 81 15.07 11.72 4.64
N PRO A 82 14.16 10.72 4.74
CA PRO A 82 13.11 10.67 5.75
C PRO A 82 13.57 10.74 7.22
N ASN A 83 14.81 10.36 7.48
CA ASN A 83 15.43 10.36 8.81
C ASN A 83 16.23 11.65 9.13
N THR A 84 16.14 12.67 8.29
CA THR A 84 16.79 13.95 8.53
C THR A 84 15.80 14.97 9.11
N PRO A 85 16.26 15.94 9.94
CA PRO A 85 15.39 16.97 10.52
C PRO A 85 14.67 17.83 9.47
N GLU A 86 15.29 18.04 8.34
CA GLU A 86 14.81 18.87 7.23
C GLU A 86 13.65 18.19 6.46
N PHE A 87 13.51 16.87 6.56
CA PHE A 87 12.52 16.13 5.80
C PHE A 87 11.09 16.60 6.05
N LYS A 88 10.69 16.66 7.32
CA LYS A 88 9.31 16.98 7.69
C LYS A 88 8.84 18.33 7.17
N PRO A 89 9.56 19.46 7.39
CA PRO A 89 9.10 20.76 6.89
C PRO A 89 9.05 20.83 5.37
N VAL A 90 10.04 20.28 4.67
CA VAL A 90 10.07 20.26 3.21
C VAL A 90 8.95 19.39 2.65
N PHE A 91 8.73 18.22 3.24
CA PHE A 91 7.67 17.30 2.85
C PHE A 91 6.27 17.93 3.06
N ILE A 92 6.01 18.53 4.20
CA ILE A 92 4.72 19.20 4.49
C ILE A 92 4.48 20.33 3.49
N HIS A 93 5.50 21.15 3.20
CA HIS A 93 5.40 22.21 2.21
C HIS A 93 5.05 21.64 0.82
N GLN A 94 5.70 20.56 0.41
CA GLN A 94 5.43 19.91 -0.87
C GLN A 94 3.99 19.37 -0.95
N VAL A 95 3.51 18.71 0.10
CA VAL A 95 2.14 18.20 0.17
C VAL A 95 1.12 19.35 0.09
N ARG A 96 1.34 20.44 0.83
CA ARG A 96 0.49 21.65 0.75
C ARG A 96 0.43 22.20 -0.67
N THR A 97 1.55 22.31 -1.34
CA THR A 97 1.62 22.79 -2.73
C THR A 97 0.80 21.89 -3.66
N LEU A 98 0.93 20.56 -3.53
CA LEU A 98 0.16 19.62 -4.34
C LEU A 98 -1.36 19.72 -4.05
N VAL A 99 -1.74 19.86 -2.80
CA VAL A 99 -3.15 20.06 -2.40
C VAL A 99 -3.70 21.37 -2.94
N CYS A 100 -2.94 22.45 -2.90
CA CYS A 100 -3.35 23.73 -3.53
C CYS A 100 -3.56 23.57 -5.04
N LEU A 101 -2.69 22.84 -5.72
CA LEU A 101 -2.84 22.55 -7.15
C LEU A 101 -4.07 21.69 -7.43
N SER A 102 -4.34 20.66 -6.60
CA SER A 102 -5.54 19.83 -6.76
C SER A 102 -6.84 20.59 -6.53
N ALA A 103 -6.81 21.63 -5.70
CA ALA A 103 -7.98 22.45 -5.40
C ALA A 103 -8.51 23.23 -6.62
N THR A 104 -7.76 23.34 -7.70
CA THR A 104 -8.17 23.99 -8.95
C THR A 104 -9.07 23.11 -9.83
N SER A 105 -9.12 21.81 -9.53
CA SER A 105 -9.93 20.83 -10.26
C SER A 105 -10.88 20.09 -9.31
N PRO A 106 -12.11 19.75 -9.72
CA PRO A 106 -13.02 18.99 -8.88
C PRO A 106 -12.54 17.56 -8.71
N GLY A 107 -12.75 16.99 -7.53
CA GLY A 107 -12.48 15.60 -7.24
C GLY A 107 -11.77 15.36 -5.91
N LEU A 108 -11.73 14.08 -5.51
CA LEU A 108 -11.14 13.65 -4.25
C LEU A 108 -9.62 13.67 -4.31
N THR A 109 -8.99 14.30 -3.32
CA THR A 109 -7.55 14.20 -3.07
C THR A 109 -7.30 13.24 -1.91
N VAL A 110 -6.52 12.20 -2.12
CA VAL A 110 -6.17 11.22 -1.09
C VAL A 110 -4.68 11.32 -0.76
N ILE A 111 -4.36 11.38 0.53
CA ILE A 111 -2.99 11.43 1.05
C ILE A 111 -2.75 10.21 1.94
N LEU A 112 -1.94 9.27 1.45
CA LEU A 112 -1.58 8.05 2.18
C LEU A 112 -0.36 8.29 3.06
N VAL A 113 -0.52 8.12 4.36
CA VAL A 113 0.54 8.35 5.36
C VAL A 113 0.63 7.15 6.29
N GLY A 114 1.75 6.41 6.25
CA GLY A 114 1.97 5.26 7.13
C GLY A 114 2.42 5.62 8.55
N ASP A 115 2.95 6.81 8.74
CA ASP A 115 3.42 7.31 10.05
C ASP A 115 2.29 8.05 10.77
N VAL A 116 1.90 7.57 11.96
CA VAL A 116 0.76 8.12 12.72
C VAL A 116 1.02 9.56 13.20
N PRO A 117 2.18 9.90 13.78
CA PRO A 117 2.52 11.28 14.14
C PRO A 117 2.48 12.24 12.95
N LEU A 118 3.04 11.84 11.81
CA LEU A 118 3.04 12.64 10.59
C LEU A 118 1.62 12.83 10.03
N LYS A 119 0.79 11.78 10.08
CA LYS A 119 -0.62 11.84 9.68
C LYS A 119 -1.40 12.87 10.51
N SER A 120 -1.24 12.84 11.83
CA SER A 120 -1.89 13.79 12.73
C SER A 120 -1.43 15.23 12.49
N GLN A 121 -0.13 15.43 12.29
CA GLN A 121 0.44 16.75 12.00
C GLN A 121 -0.06 17.31 10.66
N LEU A 122 -0.06 16.50 9.59
CA LEU A 122 -0.60 16.90 8.29
C LEU A 122 -2.09 17.23 8.40
N GLY A 123 -2.86 16.40 9.14
CA GLY A 123 -4.29 16.65 9.38
C GLY A 123 -4.54 18.01 10.01
N ALA A 124 -3.81 18.35 11.06
CA ALA A 124 -3.95 19.63 11.74
C ALA A 124 -3.59 20.81 10.83
N ILE A 125 -2.45 20.72 10.10
CA ILE A 125 -2.00 21.78 9.21
C ILE A 125 -2.97 21.99 8.06
N LEU A 126 -3.37 20.93 7.36
CA LEU A 126 -4.27 21.06 6.22
C LEU A 126 -5.67 21.47 6.65
N ALA A 127 -6.16 21.01 7.80
CA ALA A 127 -7.45 21.44 8.34
C ALA A 127 -7.48 22.94 8.68
N SER A 128 -6.36 23.51 9.13
CA SER A 128 -6.27 24.96 9.37
C SER A 128 -6.35 25.80 8.10
N GLU A 129 -6.02 25.25 6.94
CA GLU A 129 -6.03 25.94 5.65
C GLU A 129 -7.25 25.65 4.81
N PHE A 130 -7.72 24.40 4.81
CA PHE A 130 -8.80 23.91 3.95
C PHE A 130 -10.10 23.61 4.71
N GLY A 131 -10.10 23.78 6.04
CA GLY A 131 -11.29 23.66 6.89
C GLY A 131 -11.92 22.27 6.86
N SER A 132 -13.25 22.22 6.75
CA SER A 132 -14.06 21.00 6.79
C SER A 132 -13.81 20.03 5.64
N ARG A 133 -13.21 20.48 4.55
CA ARG A 133 -12.82 19.62 3.42
C ARG A 133 -11.82 18.53 3.81
N VAL A 134 -11.04 18.76 4.88
CA VAL A 134 -10.03 17.82 5.35
C VAL A 134 -10.64 16.82 6.32
N GLN A 135 -10.54 15.55 5.99
CA GLN A 135 -10.99 14.46 6.84
C GLN A 135 -9.84 13.47 7.07
N VAL A 136 -9.73 12.97 8.30
CA VAL A 136 -8.69 11.99 8.66
C VAL A 136 -9.38 10.68 9.02
N ASP A 137 -9.05 9.61 8.31
CA ASP A 137 -9.60 8.26 8.48
C ASP A 137 -11.16 8.25 8.55
N LYS A 138 -11.81 8.98 7.64
CA LYS A 138 -13.28 9.04 7.53
C LYS A 138 -13.73 8.79 6.10
N THR A 139 -14.89 8.15 5.96
CA THR A 139 -15.49 7.83 4.66
C THR A 139 -16.52 8.85 4.19
N CYS A 140 -17.04 9.71 5.10
CA CYS A 140 -17.95 10.78 4.75
C CYS A 140 -17.13 11.96 4.26
N LEU A 141 -17.14 12.19 2.94
CA LEU A 141 -16.31 13.17 2.25
C LEU A 141 -17.18 14.06 1.36
N ASP A 142 -16.80 15.33 1.26
CA ASP A 142 -17.36 16.25 0.27
C ASP A 142 -16.83 15.90 -1.15
N GLU A 143 -17.51 16.35 -2.21
CA GLU A 143 -17.09 16.09 -3.61
C GLU A 143 -15.62 16.49 -3.89
N ASN A 144 -15.17 17.59 -3.27
CA ASN A 144 -13.81 18.09 -3.37
C ASN A 144 -13.04 17.86 -2.06
N GLY A 145 -13.27 16.73 -1.40
CA GLY A 145 -12.68 16.39 -0.13
C GLY A 145 -11.17 16.10 -0.21
N ILE A 146 -10.51 16.28 0.93
CA ILE A 146 -9.10 15.91 1.14
C ILE A 146 -9.09 14.84 2.22
N LEU A 147 -8.84 13.60 1.82
CA LEU A 147 -8.73 12.48 2.74
C LEU A 147 -7.27 12.23 3.11
N ILE A 148 -6.97 12.28 4.39
CA ILE A 148 -5.68 11.84 4.92
C ILE A 148 -5.88 10.54 5.65
N CYS A 149 -5.23 9.46 5.22
CA CYS A 149 -5.47 8.15 5.82
C CYS A 149 -4.23 7.26 5.82
N GLY A 150 -4.27 6.23 6.67
CA GLY A 150 -3.27 5.16 6.68
C GLY A 150 -3.53 4.12 5.58
N TRP A 151 -2.54 3.27 5.33
CA TRP A 151 -2.60 2.20 4.34
C TRP A 151 -3.72 1.19 4.63
N GLU A 152 -3.94 0.83 5.90
CA GLU A 152 -5.00 -0.09 6.31
C GLU A 152 -6.39 0.50 6.04
N PHE A 153 -6.61 1.74 6.44
CA PHE A 153 -7.87 2.44 6.18
C PHE A 153 -8.18 2.52 4.69
N TRP A 154 -7.19 2.88 3.86
CA TRP A 154 -7.35 2.95 2.42
C TRP A 154 -7.69 1.59 1.82
N ARG A 155 -6.97 0.54 2.19
CA ARG A 155 -7.22 -0.82 1.72
C ARG A 155 -8.65 -1.31 2.00
N GLU A 156 -9.18 -0.97 3.17
CA GLU A 156 -10.52 -1.39 3.59
C GLU A 156 -11.64 -0.58 2.92
N ASN A 157 -11.38 0.68 2.59
CA ASN A 157 -12.43 1.61 2.17
C ASN A 157 -12.31 2.06 0.71
N GLN A 158 -11.23 1.76 -0.01
CA GLN A 158 -11.00 2.25 -1.38
C GLN A 158 -12.09 1.85 -2.39
N THR A 159 -12.87 0.81 -2.13
CA THR A 159 -13.96 0.37 -3.01
C THR A 159 -15.27 1.12 -2.81
N VAL A 160 -15.44 1.75 -1.64
CA VAL A 160 -16.64 2.53 -1.30
C VAL A 160 -16.41 4.03 -1.43
N LEU A 161 -15.16 4.46 -1.50
CA LEU A 161 -14.78 5.85 -1.71
C LEU A 161 -14.79 6.19 -3.21
N PRO A 162 -15.06 7.46 -3.57
CA PRO A 162 -14.90 7.92 -4.94
C PRO A 162 -13.47 7.72 -5.45
N SER A 163 -13.32 7.50 -6.74
CA SER A 163 -11.98 7.42 -7.36
C SER A 163 -11.21 8.72 -7.14
N PRO A 164 -9.98 8.67 -6.64
CA PRO A 164 -9.22 9.88 -6.38
C PRO A 164 -8.73 10.50 -7.69
N GLN A 165 -8.89 11.80 -7.81
CA GLN A 165 -8.29 12.59 -8.89
C GLN A 165 -6.79 12.77 -8.64
N MET A 166 -6.41 12.94 -7.38
CA MET A 166 -5.01 13.00 -6.95
C MET A 166 -4.75 12.03 -5.81
N LEU A 167 -3.73 11.19 -5.96
CA LEU A 167 -3.26 10.27 -4.92
C LEU A 167 -1.83 10.64 -4.54
N ILE A 168 -1.65 11.13 -3.31
CA ILE A 168 -0.35 11.49 -2.75
C ILE A 168 0.12 10.35 -1.83
N ILE A 169 1.23 9.72 -2.17
CA ILE A 169 1.83 8.65 -1.38
C ILE A 169 3.02 9.23 -0.61
N SER A 170 2.83 9.46 0.67
CA SER A 170 3.83 10.10 1.54
C SER A 170 4.92 9.17 2.00
N THR A 171 4.57 7.91 2.24
CA THR A 171 5.47 6.87 2.74
C THR A 171 5.18 5.57 2.01
N LEU A 172 6.22 4.81 1.69
CA LEU A 172 6.03 3.49 1.10
C LEU A 172 5.42 2.51 2.12
N PRO A 173 4.56 1.58 1.68
CA PRO A 173 3.90 0.60 2.56
C PRO A 173 4.82 -0.58 2.94
N LEU A 174 6.01 -0.27 3.40
CA LEU A 174 6.93 -1.30 3.88
C LEU A 174 6.37 -1.91 5.18
N PRO A 175 6.28 -3.25 5.29
CA PRO A 175 5.88 -3.90 6.52
C PRO A 175 6.77 -3.50 7.70
N SER A 176 6.17 -3.16 8.84
CA SER A 176 6.92 -2.77 10.03
C SER A 176 7.66 -3.94 10.64
N LEU A 177 8.94 -3.75 10.94
CA LEU A 177 9.75 -4.73 11.68
C LEU A 177 9.33 -4.86 13.16
N GLU A 178 8.52 -3.95 13.67
CA GLU A 178 7.93 -4.03 15.00
C GLU A 178 6.77 -5.03 15.06
N ASP A 179 6.18 -5.37 13.91
CA ASP A 179 5.19 -6.44 13.83
C ASP A 179 5.90 -7.79 14.05
N PRO A 180 5.49 -8.55 15.09
CA PRO A 180 6.13 -9.83 15.40
C PRO A 180 6.06 -10.87 14.28
N LEU A 181 5.03 -10.84 13.41
CA LEU A 181 4.93 -11.73 12.25
C LEU A 181 5.95 -11.36 11.19
N VAL A 182 6.11 -10.06 10.95
CA VAL A 182 7.12 -9.53 10.02
C VAL A 182 8.52 -9.83 10.54
N ALA A 183 8.79 -9.53 11.82
CA ALA A 183 10.07 -9.80 12.46
C ALA A 183 10.43 -11.30 12.40
N GLY A 184 9.45 -12.17 12.64
CA GLY A 184 9.65 -13.62 12.57
C GLY A 184 10.03 -14.10 11.16
N ARG A 185 9.38 -13.56 10.12
CA ARG A 185 9.72 -13.88 8.73
C ARG A 185 11.09 -13.34 8.33
N VAL A 186 11.40 -12.11 8.71
CA VAL A 186 12.72 -11.51 8.45
C VAL A 186 13.82 -12.31 9.15
N SER A 187 13.60 -12.75 10.40
CA SER A 187 14.54 -13.61 11.13
C SER A 187 14.76 -14.94 10.41
N TYR A 188 13.71 -15.55 9.89
CA TYR A 188 13.82 -16.78 9.10
C TYR A 188 14.70 -16.61 7.85
N TYR A 189 14.45 -15.57 7.04
CA TYR A 189 15.26 -15.29 5.85
C TYR A 189 16.72 -14.99 6.21
N LYS A 190 16.97 -14.25 7.30
CA LYS A 190 18.32 -13.99 7.80
C LYS A 190 19.06 -15.28 8.19
N HIS A 191 18.39 -16.18 8.91
CA HIS A 191 18.98 -17.49 9.27
C HIS A 191 19.29 -18.35 8.04
N SER A 192 18.51 -18.23 6.98
CA SER A 192 18.70 -18.91 5.72
C SER A 192 19.70 -18.21 4.79
N HIS A 193 20.37 -17.13 5.23
CA HIS A 193 21.28 -16.30 4.44
C HIS A 193 20.66 -15.77 3.15
N GLN A 194 19.35 -15.46 3.18
CA GLN A 194 18.60 -14.94 2.04
C GLN A 194 18.35 -13.45 2.20
N ASP A 195 18.20 -12.75 1.05
CA ASP A 195 17.86 -11.32 1.03
C ASP A 195 16.38 -11.10 1.42
N TRP A 196 16.15 -10.95 2.71
CA TRP A 196 14.83 -10.72 3.29
C TRP A 196 14.14 -9.46 2.76
N PHE A 197 14.91 -8.44 2.37
CA PHE A 197 14.34 -7.21 1.85
C PHE A 197 13.74 -7.44 0.46
N ARG A 198 14.53 -8.01 -0.47
CA ARG A 198 14.09 -8.27 -1.84
C ARG A 198 13.08 -9.41 -1.95
N LEU A 199 13.20 -10.43 -1.10
CA LEU A 199 12.33 -11.59 -1.17
C LEU A 199 11.02 -11.43 -0.39
N TYR A 200 10.95 -10.50 0.56
CA TYR A 200 9.77 -10.35 1.41
C TYR A 200 9.25 -8.93 1.52
N LEU A 201 10.04 -7.96 2.04
CA LEU A 201 9.50 -6.62 2.31
C LEU A 201 9.16 -5.87 1.03
N LEU A 202 10.05 -5.84 0.07
CA LEU A 202 9.86 -5.12 -1.17
C LEU A 202 8.68 -5.65 -2.00
N PRO A 203 8.55 -6.97 -2.26
CA PRO A 203 7.37 -7.48 -2.97
C PRO A 203 6.06 -7.22 -2.24
N THR A 204 6.06 -7.29 -0.91
CA THR A 204 4.87 -6.99 -0.12
C THR A 204 4.46 -5.52 -0.26
N ALA A 205 5.43 -4.60 -0.19
CA ALA A 205 5.20 -3.18 -0.38
C ALA A 205 4.73 -2.85 -1.81
N LEU A 206 5.32 -3.46 -2.84
CA LEU A 206 4.92 -3.26 -4.23
C LEU A 206 3.49 -3.74 -4.49
N ASN A 207 3.09 -4.87 -3.93
CA ASN A 207 1.73 -5.36 -4.06
C ASN A 207 0.72 -4.43 -3.39
N GLU A 208 1.02 -3.91 -2.20
CA GLU A 208 0.16 -2.94 -1.52
C GLU A 208 0.08 -1.62 -2.31
N LEU A 209 1.20 -1.15 -2.84
CA LEU A 209 1.24 0.03 -3.69
C LEU A 209 0.39 -0.13 -4.95
N GLN A 210 0.50 -1.26 -5.65
CA GLN A 210 -0.31 -1.53 -6.84
C GLN A 210 -1.81 -1.57 -6.55
N ARG A 211 -2.20 -2.14 -5.41
CA ARG A 211 -3.60 -2.11 -4.96
C ARG A 211 -4.07 -0.70 -4.69
N ALA A 212 -3.24 0.10 -4.01
CA ALA A 212 -3.59 1.46 -3.63
C ALA A 212 -3.82 2.38 -4.83
N ILE A 213 -3.07 2.20 -5.92
CA ILE A 213 -3.21 3.01 -7.14
C ILE A 213 -4.31 2.52 -8.08
N ALA A 214 -4.88 1.33 -7.85
CA ALA A 214 -5.90 0.77 -8.74
C ALA A 214 -7.13 1.68 -8.93
N PRO A 215 -7.71 2.32 -7.89
CA PRO A 215 -8.82 3.25 -8.06
C PRO A 215 -8.49 4.47 -8.92
N ALA A 216 -7.25 4.98 -8.85
CA ALA A 216 -6.82 6.12 -9.66
C ALA A 216 -6.71 5.79 -11.16
N ARG A 217 -6.59 4.50 -11.51
CA ARG A 217 -6.59 4.04 -12.91
C ARG A 217 -7.98 3.98 -13.52
N ASN A 218 -9.02 3.89 -12.68
CA ASN A 218 -10.40 3.73 -13.10
C ASN A 218 -11.15 5.06 -13.15
N SER A 219 -10.50 6.19 -12.87
CA SER A 219 -11.10 7.52 -12.82
C SER A 219 -11.39 8.12 -14.22
N SER A 220 -11.78 7.28 -15.17
CA SER A 220 -12.22 7.72 -16.49
C SER A 220 -13.73 7.69 -16.59
N SER A 221 -14.35 8.80 -16.32
CA SER A 221 -15.71 9.10 -16.82
C SER A 221 -15.84 10.60 -17.04
#